data_94e26f92c7381b95322f0f27f230a7d6
#
_entry.id   94e26f92c7381b95322f0f27f230a7d6
#
_cell.length_a   1.000
_cell.length_b   1.000
_cell.length_c   1.000
_cell.angle_alpha   90.00
_cell.angle_beta   90.00
_cell.angle_gamma   90.00
#
_symmetry.space_group_name_H-M   'P 1'
#
loop_
_entity.id
_entity.type
_entity.pdbx_description
1 polymer ?
#
loop_
_entity_poly.entity_id
_entity_poly.type
_entity_poly.pdbx_seq_one_letter_code
_entity_poly.pdbx_strand_id
1 'polypeptide(L)'
;MANYVGAHFLYAFQKNLFEYSKLSGQTKDNRTISIKANIEISSEVKMATKYGAEGIGMYRTEFLFTSKEHFPSLEDQYDDYSELFKGNLFDEVTIRTLDIGGDKIQDYTHIENNPALGLRGIRYSLANMNIFETQLNAIFKVINNKNKKIRILLPMISNLDELDRSLQTINKIKNNYSISSNLFSVGVVIETPSAVLMIKEICERVDFISIGTNDLIQYTIAADRTNETLEDIISHYQPSVLRMLKLITTQVPEDTYVTICGEMANDINCLPLFIGMGI
;
A
#
# COMPACT_ATOMS: atom_id res chain seq x y z
N MET A 1 -4.05 -33.49 -25.24
CA MET A 1 -2.58 -33.18 -25.19
C MET A 1 -2.27 -31.73 -24.81
N ALA A 2 -3.03 -30.74 -25.22
CA ALA A 2 -2.75 -29.32 -24.88
C ALA A 2 -2.75 -29.00 -23.38
N ASN A 3 -3.57 -29.62 -22.56
CA ASN A 3 -3.63 -29.37 -21.10
C ASN A 3 -2.42 -29.91 -20.31
N TYR A 4 -1.70 -30.88 -20.84
CA TYR A 4 -0.53 -31.49 -20.18
C TYR A 4 0.74 -30.62 -20.36
N VAL A 5 0.88 -29.97 -21.52
CA VAL A 5 2.02 -29.09 -21.82
C VAL A 5 1.94 -27.81 -20.98
N GLY A 6 0.72 -27.23 -20.84
CA GLY A 6 0.50 -26.05 -20.01
C GLY A 6 0.79 -26.29 -18.52
N ALA A 7 0.35 -27.44 -17.98
CA ALA A 7 0.60 -27.80 -16.57
C ALA A 7 2.11 -28.03 -16.29
N HIS A 8 2.83 -28.61 -17.24
CA HIS A 8 4.29 -28.85 -17.09
C HIS A 8 5.09 -27.56 -17.18
N PHE A 9 4.69 -26.64 -18.05
CA PHE A 9 5.30 -25.30 -18.16
C PHE A 9 5.06 -24.45 -16.90
N LEU A 10 3.83 -24.45 -16.39
CA LEU A 10 3.48 -23.80 -15.11
C LEU A 10 4.26 -24.38 -13.92
N TYR A 11 4.39 -25.69 -13.86
CA TYR A 11 5.17 -26.37 -12.81
C TYR A 11 6.66 -26.04 -12.87
N ALA A 12 7.25 -26.06 -14.07
CA ALA A 12 8.66 -25.69 -14.28
C ALA A 12 8.91 -24.21 -13.96
N PHE A 13 8.00 -23.32 -14.33
CA PHE A 13 8.04 -21.89 -14.02
C PHE A 13 7.94 -21.64 -12.51
N GLN A 14 6.98 -22.28 -11.83
CA GLN A 14 6.83 -22.18 -10.37
C GLN A 14 8.05 -22.73 -9.62
N LYS A 15 8.65 -23.83 -10.13
CA LYS A 15 9.87 -24.39 -9.54
C LYS A 15 11.05 -23.44 -9.65
N ASN A 16 11.23 -22.80 -10.79
CA ASN A 16 12.27 -21.79 -10.98
C ASN A 16 12.06 -20.58 -10.07
N LEU A 17 10.82 -20.06 -9.95
CA LEU A 17 10.50 -18.97 -9.03
C LEU A 17 10.84 -19.33 -7.59
N PHE A 18 10.59 -20.57 -7.18
CA PHE A 18 10.92 -21.03 -5.83
C PHE A 18 12.44 -21.12 -5.58
N GLU A 19 13.26 -21.35 -6.59
CA GLU A 19 14.73 -21.29 -6.46
C GLU A 19 15.20 -19.85 -6.29
N TYR A 20 14.61 -18.90 -7.02
CA TYR A 20 14.91 -17.47 -6.87
C TYR A 20 14.47 -16.91 -5.51
N SER A 21 13.43 -17.46 -4.89
CA SER A 21 12.96 -17.01 -3.57
C SER A 21 13.98 -17.13 -2.43
N LYS A 22 15.05 -17.88 -2.65
CA LYS A 22 16.14 -18.08 -1.69
C LYS A 22 17.29 -17.09 -1.87
N LEU A 23 17.26 -16.31 -2.95
CA LEU A 23 18.30 -15.32 -3.24
C LEU A 23 17.96 -14.00 -2.56
N SER A 24 18.97 -13.29 -2.08
CA SER A 24 18.80 -11.91 -1.63
C SER A 24 18.56 -10.99 -2.83
N GLY A 25 17.69 -9.99 -2.68
CA GLY A 25 17.51 -8.94 -3.67
C GLY A 25 18.75 -8.05 -3.73
N GLN A 26 19.67 -8.34 -4.65
CA GLN A 26 20.91 -7.60 -4.77
C GLN A 26 21.25 -7.33 -6.24
N THR A 27 21.66 -6.11 -6.52
CA THR A 27 22.17 -5.72 -7.84
C THR A 27 23.63 -6.21 -8.04
N LYS A 28 24.11 -6.21 -9.29
CA LYS A 28 25.49 -6.63 -9.59
C LYS A 28 26.58 -5.74 -8.97
N ASP A 29 26.23 -4.50 -8.64
CA ASP A 29 27.06 -3.53 -7.93
C ASP A 29 26.87 -3.55 -6.40
N ASN A 30 26.28 -4.64 -5.88
CA ASN A 30 26.06 -4.93 -4.45
C ASN A 30 25.09 -4.01 -3.74
N ARG A 31 24.18 -3.34 -4.44
CA ARG A 31 23.10 -2.61 -3.81
C ARG A 31 22.00 -3.60 -3.39
N THR A 32 21.64 -3.61 -2.12
CA THR A 32 20.55 -4.44 -1.58
C THR A 32 19.20 -3.79 -1.82
N ILE A 33 18.25 -4.56 -2.34
CA ILE A 33 16.87 -4.15 -2.58
C ILE A 33 15.96 -5.02 -1.72
N SER A 34 15.18 -4.43 -0.85
CA SER A 34 14.20 -5.17 -0.04
C SER A 34 12.94 -5.47 -0.85
N ILE A 35 12.58 -6.75 -0.91
CA ILE A 35 11.39 -7.22 -1.65
C ILE A 35 10.34 -7.65 -0.64
N LYS A 36 9.22 -6.91 -0.62
CA LYS A 36 8.09 -7.15 0.28
C LYS A 36 6.84 -7.51 -0.51
N ALA A 37 5.95 -8.29 0.09
CA ALA A 37 4.69 -8.68 -0.54
C ALA A 37 3.60 -7.64 -0.33
N ASN A 38 2.75 -7.45 -1.35
CA ASN A 38 1.44 -6.82 -1.21
C ASN A 38 0.40 -7.92 -1.08
N ILE A 39 -0.44 -7.88 -0.06
CA ILE A 39 -1.47 -8.88 0.22
C ILE A 39 -2.82 -8.22 0.53
N GLU A 40 -3.90 -8.95 0.32
CA GLU A 40 -5.27 -8.51 0.56
C GLU A 40 -5.97 -9.34 1.66
N ILE A 41 -5.46 -10.54 1.91
CA ILE A 41 -6.01 -11.48 2.90
C ILE A 41 -4.88 -11.92 3.83
N SER A 42 -5.13 -11.90 5.14
CA SER A 42 -4.13 -12.25 6.15
C SER A 42 -3.54 -13.67 5.98
N SER A 43 -4.31 -14.61 5.41
CA SER A 43 -3.83 -15.97 5.11
C SER A 43 -2.71 -16.05 4.06
N GLU A 44 -2.53 -15.01 3.25
CA GLU A 44 -1.50 -14.94 2.20
C GLU A 44 -0.08 -14.75 2.77
N VAL A 45 0.06 -14.37 4.05
CA VAL A 45 1.36 -14.22 4.74
C VAL A 45 2.24 -15.45 4.58
N LYS A 46 1.67 -16.65 4.71
CA LYS A 46 2.43 -17.91 4.55
C LYS A 46 2.94 -18.09 3.12
N MET A 47 2.12 -17.69 2.14
CA MET A 47 2.50 -17.76 0.73
C MET A 47 3.60 -16.75 0.42
N ALA A 48 3.46 -15.51 0.91
CA ALA A 48 4.47 -14.47 0.78
C ALA A 48 5.83 -14.93 1.31
N THR A 49 5.86 -15.50 2.52
CA THR A 49 7.09 -16.07 3.11
C THR A 49 7.67 -17.20 2.26
N LYS A 50 6.82 -18.12 1.77
CA LYS A 50 7.25 -19.24 0.94
C LYS A 50 7.94 -18.78 -0.36
N TYR A 51 7.51 -17.65 -0.92
CA TYR A 51 8.09 -17.06 -2.13
C TYR A 51 9.19 -16.03 -1.85
N GLY A 52 9.70 -15.96 -0.62
CA GLY A 52 10.89 -15.19 -0.29
C GLY A 52 10.64 -13.71 0.00
N ALA A 53 9.40 -13.32 0.29
CA ALA A 53 9.14 -11.95 0.74
C ALA A 53 9.85 -11.70 2.08
N GLU A 54 10.52 -10.55 2.20
CA GLU A 54 11.23 -10.11 3.41
C GLU A 54 10.30 -9.43 4.42
N GLY A 55 9.05 -9.18 4.04
CA GLY A 55 8.03 -8.55 4.88
C GLY A 55 6.73 -8.33 4.10
N ILE A 56 5.74 -7.74 4.79
CA ILE A 56 4.52 -7.25 4.15
C ILE A 56 4.68 -5.76 3.86
N GLY A 57 4.88 -5.45 2.58
CA GLY A 57 5.06 -4.08 2.08
C GLY A 57 3.76 -3.28 2.09
N MET A 58 2.63 -3.96 1.85
CA MET A 58 1.30 -3.38 1.98
C MET A 58 0.27 -4.48 2.23
N TYR A 59 -0.45 -4.38 3.33
CA TYR A 59 -1.70 -5.08 3.55
C TYR A 59 -2.86 -4.16 3.16
N ARG A 60 -3.61 -4.56 2.13
CA ARG A 60 -4.81 -3.87 1.66
C ARG A 60 -6.00 -4.29 2.50
N THR A 61 -6.62 -3.36 3.20
CA THR A 61 -7.70 -3.67 4.14
C THR A 61 -9.08 -3.77 3.51
N GLU A 62 -9.22 -3.43 2.22
CA GLU A 62 -10.51 -3.32 1.51
C GLU A 62 -11.29 -4.64 1.53
N PHE A 63 -10.62 -5.78 1.37
CA PHE A 63 -11.30 -7.09 1.38
C PHE A 63 -12.04 -7.34 2.70
N LEU A 64 -11.43 -6.97 3.83
CA LEU A 64 -12.06 -7.10 5.15
C LEU A 64 -13.36 -6.28 5.26
N PHE A 65 -13.41 -5.12 4.60
CA PHE A 65 -14.55 -4.22 4.62
C PHE A 65 -15.64 -4.60 3.60
N THR A 66 -15.28 -5.25 2.50
CA THR A 66 -16.22 -5.64 1.43
C THR A 66 -16.74 -7.06 1.54
N SER A 67 -16.08 -7.91 2.32
CA SER A 67 -16.44 -9.31 2.48
C SER A 67 -17.60 -9.58 3.44
N LYS A 68 -18.07 -8.55 4.16
CA LYS A 68 -19.15 -8.64 5.17
C LYS A 68 -20.33 -7.74 4.79
N GLU A 69 -21.52 -8.10 5.26
CA GLU A 69 -22.73 -7.28 5.09
C GLU A 69 -22.66 -5.94 5.84
N HIS A 70 -21.83 -5.86 6.89
CA HIS A 70 -21.61 -4.67 7.71
C HIS A 70 -20.13 -4.35 7.81
N PHE A 71 -19.82 -3.09 8.07
CA PHE A 71 -18.44 -2.71 8.37
C PHE A 71 -17.87 -3.53 9.54
N PRO A 72 -16.61 -3.99 9.42
CA PRO A 72 -16.00 -4.84 10.43
C PRO A 72 -15.87 -4.08 11.76
N SER A 73 -16.24 -4.75 12.85
CA SER A 73 -16.07 -4.24 14.21
C SER A 73 -14.57 -4.08 14.56
N LEU A 74 -14.31 -3.44 15.70
CA LEU A 74 -12.93 -3.35 16.22
C LEU A 74 -12.32 -4.74 16.44
N GLU A 75 -13.11 -5.70 16.98
CA GLU A 75 -12.62 -7.06 17.20
C GLU A 75 -12.37 -7.83 15.90
N ASP A 76 -13.24 -7.70 14.90
CA ASP A 76 -13.03 -8.30 13.59
C ASP A 76 -11.72 -7.82 12.96
N GLN A 77 -11.44 -6.52 13.03
CA GLN A 77 -10.23 -5.91 12.50
C GLN A 77 -8.99 -6.31 13.31
N TYR A 78 -9.12 -6.34 14.66
CA TYR A 78 -8.04 -6.77 15.54
C TYR A 78 -7.65 -8.22 15.28
N ASP A 79 -8.61 -9.12 15.11
CA ASP A 79 -8.35 -10.53 14.84
C ASP A 79 -7.66 -10.71 13.50
N ASP A 80 -8.15 -10.06 12.45
CA ASP A 80 -7.56 -10.14 11.11
C ASP A 80 -6.12 -9.56 11.08
N TYR A 81 -5.90 -8.37 11.64
CA TYR A 81 -4.56 -7.77 11.69
C TYR A 81 -3.61 -8.57 12.59
N SER A 82 -4.13 -9.27 13.62
CA SER A 82 -3.33 -10.17 14.46
C SER A 82 -2.84 -11.40 13.71
N GLU A 83 -3.62 -11.90 12.75
CA GLU A 83 -3.24 -13.05 11.90
C GLU A 83 -2.02 -12.72 11.01
N LEU A 84 -1.77 -11.45 10.66
CA LEU A 84 -0.58 -11.03 9.91
C LEU A 84 0.73 -11.39 10.63
N PHE A 85 0.69 -11.52 11.96
CA PHE A 85 1.85 -11.87 12.79
C PHE A 85 1.86 -13.32 13.25
N LYS A 86 0.94 -14.15 12.75
CA LYS A 86 0.85 -15.56 13.14
C LYS A 86 2.11 -16.32 12.70
N GLY A 87 2.69 -17.04 13.64
CA GLY A 87 3.92 -17.80 13.41
C GLY A 87 5.20 -16.95 13.46
N ASN A 88 5.13 -15.68 13.82
CA ASN A 88 6.27 -14.76 13.90
C ASN A 88 7.12 -14.71 12.61
N LEU A 89 6.48 -14.80 11.46
CA LEU A 89 7.15 -14.81 10.15
C LEU A 89 7.77 -13.46 9.80
N PHE A 90 7.11 -12.37 10.25
CA PHE A 90 7.58 -11.00 10.05
C PHE A 90 7.53 -10.22 11.36
N ASP A 91 8.47 -9.29 11.53
CA ASP A 91 8.51 -8.39 12.69
C ASP A 91 7.84 -7.05 12.43
N GLU A 92 7.69 -6.70 11.16
CA GLU A 92 7.09 -5.46 10.69
C GLU A 92 6.11 -5.72 9.55
N VAL A 93 4.96 -5.06 9.59
CA VAL A 93 3.93 -5.10 8.55
C VAL A 93 3.46 -3.67 8.24
N THR A 94 3.26 -3.35 6.96
CA THR A 94 2.61 -2.09 6.57
C THR A 94 1.13 -2.34 6.34
N ILE A 95 0.26 -1.64 7.09
CA ILE A 95 -1.19 -1.68 6.94
C ILE A 95 -1.65 -0.38 6.29
N ARG A 96 -2.24 -0.48 5.11
CA ARG A 96 -2.89 0.67 4.46
C ARG A 96 -4.28 0.86 5.08
N THR A 97 -4.56 2.08 5.56
CA THR A 97 -5.91 2.41 6.00
C THR A 97 -6.88 2.32 4.82
N LEU A 98 -8.15 2.23 5.13
CA LEU A 98 -9.22 1.94 4.17
C LEU A 98 -9.15 2.82 2.92
N ASP A 99 -9.13 2.17 1.73
CA ASP A 99 -9.16 2.82 0.41
C ASP A 99 -10.38 2.35 -0.40
N ILE A 100 -11.57 2.58 0.16
CA ILE A 100 -12.85 2.34 -0.52
C ILE A 100 -13.35 3.67 -1.09
N GLY A 101 -13.95 3.62 -2.28
CA GLY A 101 -14.70 4.71 -2.89
C GLY A 101 -16.20 4.44 -2.88
N GLY A 102 -17.00 5.43 -3.28
CA GLY A 102 -18.46 5.37 -3.27
C GLY A 102 -19.09 4.22 -4.07
N ASP A 103 -18.36 3.64 -5.01
CA ASP A 103 -18.77 2.49 -5.83
C ASP A 103 -18.83 1.15 -5.05
N LYS A 104 -18.10 1.07 -3.93
CA LYS A 104 -17.98 -0.17 -3.13
C LYS A 104 -18.71 -0.09 -1.78
N ILE A 105 -19.33 1.05 -1.48
CA ILE A 105 -20.07 1.27 -0.25
C ILE A 105 -21.53 0.87 -0.54
N GLN A 106 -22.07 -0.05 0.25
CA GLN A 106 -23.45 -0.54 0.11
C GLN A 106 -24.54 0.51 0.40
N ASP A 107 -24.16 1.74 0.71
CA ASP A 107 -25.13 2.83 0.92
C ASP A 107 -25.52 3.44 -0.42
N TYR A 108 -26.56 2.87 -1.04
CA TYR A 108 -27.12 3.25 -2.34
C TYR A 108 -27.70 4.67 -2.40
N THR A 109 -27.54 5.49 -1.37
CA THR A 109 -28.15 6.81 -1.30
C THR A 109 -27.41 7.88 -2.09
N HIS A 110 -26.14 7.67 -2.42
CA HIS A 110 -25.33 8.60 -3.22
C HIS A 110 -24.43 7.88 -4.23
N ILE A 111 -24.91 7.73 -5.46
CA ILE A 111 -24.07 7.27 -6.57
C ILE A 111 -23.24 8.46 -7.04
N GLU A 112 -21.94 8.42 -6.81
CA GLU A 112 -21.01 9.42 -7.36
C GLU A 112 -20.81 9.18 -8.86
N ASN A 113 -20.84 10.27 -9.65
CA ASN A 113 -20.61 10.17 -11.10
C ASN A 113 -19.17 9.75 -11.44
N ASN A 114 -18.21 10.08 -10.58
CA ASN A 114 -16.80 9.78 -10.73
C ASN A 114 -16.20 9.27 -9.41
N PRO A 115 -16.45 8.00 -9.02
CA PRO A 115 -16.04 7.47 -7.71
C PRO A 115 -14.53 7.56 -7.47
N ALA A 116 -13.72 7.42 -8.53
CA ALA A 116 -12.27 7.55 -8.42
C ALA A 116 -11.81 8.96 -8.01
N LEU A 117 -12.59 10.00 -8.32
CA LEU A 117 -12.31 11.40 -7.97
C LEU A 117 -13.12 11.89 -6.76
N GLY A 118 -14.01 11.07 -6.26
CA GLY A 118 -14.97 11.41 -5.21
C GLY A 118 -14.49 11.14 -3.79
N LEU A 119 -15.43 10.69 -2.96
CA LEU A 119 -15.22 10.37 -1.55
C LEU A 119 -14.56 8.97 -1.43
N ARG A 120 -13.24 8.95 -1.53
CA ARG A 120 -12.42 7.73 -1.54
C ARG A 120 -11.21 7.86 -0.61
N GLY A 121 -10.74 6.73 -0.09
CA GLY A 121 -9.52 6.64 0.70
C GLY A 121 -9.58 7.51 1.96
N ILE A 122 -8.56 8.33 2.16
CA ILE A 122 -8.51 9.19 3.35
C ILE A 122 -9.66 10.19 3.43
N ARG A 123 -10.19 10.66 2.29
CA ARG A 123 -11.36 11.55 2.27
C ARG A 123 -12.58 10.87 2.87
N TYR A 124 -12.81 9.59 2.51
CA TYR A 124 -13.88 8.80 3.10
C TYR A 124 -13.68 8.59 4.60
N SER A 125 -12.47 8.24 5.00
CA SER A 125 -12.10 8.04 6.41
C SER A 125 -12.32 9.31 7.25
N LEU A 126 -11.92 10.47 6.74
CA LEU A 126 -12.10 11.76 7.42
C LEU A 126 -13.56 12.25 7.44
N ALA A 127 -14.38 11.84 6.49
CA ALA A 127 -15.83 12.09 6.50
C ALA A 127 -16.58 11.12 7.45
N ASN A 128 -16.02 9.93 7.69
CA ASN A 128 -16.60 8.87 8.52
C ASN A 128 -15.67 8.52 9.68
N MET A 129 -15.46 9.48 10.59
CA MET A 129 -14.47 9.40 11.67
C MET A 129 -14.61 8.15 12.55
N ASN A 130 -15.83 7.68 12.79
CA ASN A 130 -16.09 6.45 13.54
C ASN A 130 -15.42 5.22 12.90
N ILE A 131 -15.42 5.12 11.58
CA ILE A 131 -14.78 4.02 10.84
C ILE A 131 -13.26 4.16 10.95
N PHE A 132 -12.74 5.36 10.72
CA PHE A 132 -11.31 5.63 10.81
C PHE A 132 -10.77 5.40 12.23
N GLU A 133 -11.43 5.93 13.25
CA GLU A 133 -11.04 5.72 14.65
C GLU A 133 -11.13 4.24 15.04
N THR A 134 -12.13 3.49 14.57
CA THR A 134 -12.24 2.04 14.81
C THR A 134 -11.06 1.29 14.22
N GLN A 135 -10.69 1.60 12.97
CA GLN A 135 -9.53 0.99 12.30
C GLN A 135 -8.22 1.29 13.03
N LEU A 136 -7.99 2.54 13.40
CA LEU A 136 -6.79 2.94 14.15
C LEU A 136 -6.73 2.26 15.53
N ASN A 137 -7.86 2.16 16.26
CA ASN A 137 -7.92 1.45 17.51
C ASN A 137 -7.57 -0.04 17.37
N ALA A 138 -8.04 -0.70 16.31
CA ALA A 138 -7.69 -2.09 16.02
C ALA A 138 -6.18 -2.24 15.78
N ILE A 139 -5.59 -1.37 14.97
CA ILE A 139 -4.14 -1.36 14.69
C ILE A 139 -3.34 -1.16 15.98
N PHE A 140 -3.66 -0.14 16.78
CA PHE A 140 -2.94 0.13 18.01
C PHE A 140 -3.14 -0.95 19.07
N LYS A 141 -4.31 -1.61 19.11
CA LYS A 141 -4.56 -2.78 19.97
C LYS A 141 -3.65 -3.95 19.60
N VAL A 142 -3.39 -4.18 18.29
CA VAL A 142 -2.44 -5.21 17.83
C VAL A 142 -1.02 -4.86 18.26
N ILE A 143 -0.57 -3.63 18.02
CA ILE A 143 0.77 -3.17 18.43
C ILE A 143 0.96 -3.39 19.93
N ASN A 144 0.03 -2.91 20.73
CA ASN A 144 0.09 -3.01 22.20
C ASN A 144 0.13 -4.45 22.70
N ASN A 145 -0.72 -5.33 22.15
CA ASN A 145 -0.90 -6.69 22.65
C ASN A 145 0.14 -7.68 22.09
N LYS A 146 0.62 -7.45 20.88
CA LYS A 146 1.59 -8.34 20.21
C LYS A 146 3.03 -7.85 20.32
N ASN A 147 3.23 -6.59 20.71
CA ASN A 147 4.55 -5.93 20.70
C ASN A 147 5.24 -6.04 19.33
N LYS A 148 4.48 -5.84 18.26
CA LYS A 148 4.93 -5.92 16.87
C LYS A 148 4.90 -4.56 16.23
N LYS A 149 5.82 -4.33 15.29
CA LYS A 149 5.92 -3.08 14.57
C LYS A 149 4.91 -3.02 13.43
N ILE A 150 4.10 -1.95 13.39
CA ILE A 150 3.17 -1.68 12.29
C ILE A 150 3.49 -0.32 11.69
N ARG A 151 3.59 -0.29 10.36
CA ARG A 151 3.59 0.93 9.57
C ARG A 151 2.17 1.24 9.14
N ILE A 152 1.66 2.41 9.49
CA ILE A 152 0.34 2.90 9.06
C ILE A 152 0.55 3.67 7.77
N LEU A 153 -0.13 3.28 6.70
CA LEU A 153 0.00 3.89 5.38
C LEU A 153 -1.31 4.56 4.97
N LEU A 154 -1.29 5.86 4.76
CA LEU A 154 -2.46 6.68 4.43
C LEU A 154 -2.61 6.79 2.90
N PRO A 155 -3.74 6.33 2.31
CA PRO A 155 -3.99 6.44 0.88
C PRO A 155 -4.59 7.80 0.49
N MET A 156 -4.48 8.17 -0.78
CA MET A 156 -5.21 9.25 -1.43
C MET A 156 -5.03 10.66 -0.83
N ILE A 157 -3.92 10.91 -0.14
CA ILE A 157 -3.58 12.26 0.31
C ILE A 157 -3.42 13.17 -0.90
N SER A 158 -4.13 14.30 -0.90
CA SER A 158 -4.10 15.28 -1.98
C SER A 158 -3.81 16.72 -1.52
N ASN A 159 -3.83 16.96 -0.22
CA ASN A 159 -3.46 18.24 0.39
C ASN A 159 -2.96 18.04 1.83
N LEU A 160 -2.33 19.08 2.39
CA LEU A 160 -1.74 19.00 3.72
C LEU A 160 -2.78 19.01 4.84
N ASP A 161 -3.97 19.59 4.64
CA ASP A 161 -5.03 19.56 5.64
C ASP A 161 -5.55 18.14 5.88
N GLU A 162 -5.74 17.35 4.81
CA GLU A 162 -6.07 15.92 4.92
C GLU A 162 -5.01 15.17 5.72
N LEU A 163 -3.73 15.43 5.45
CA LEU A 163 -2.61 14.81 6.17
C LEU A 163 -2.59 15.22 7.63
N ASP A 164 -2.63 16.51 7.92
CA ASP A 164 -2.53 17.04 9.29
C ASP A 164 -3.72 16.56 10.15
N ARG A 165 -4.95 16.51 9.63
CA ARG A 165 -6.13 15.96 10.31
C ARG A 165 -5.99 14.47 10.58
N SER A 166 -5.42 13.72 9.63
CA SER A 166 -5.17 12.29 9.79
C SER A 166 -4.14 12.03 10.89
N LEU A 167 -3.03 12.76 10.89
CA LEU A 167 -1.98 12.67 11.91
C LEU A 167 -2.49 13.06 13.31
N GLN A 168 -3.31 14.10 13.41
CA GLN A 168 -3.97 14.47 14.67
C GLN A 168 -4.84 13.34 15.21
N THR A 169 -5.62 12.70 14.34
CA THR A 169 -6.47 11.56 14.72
C THR A 169 -5.63 10.36 15.17
N ILE A 170 -4.58 10.01 14.42
CA ILE A 170 -3.65 8.94 14.79
C ILE A 170 -3.03 9.20 16.16
N ASN A 171 -2.53 10.40 16.39
CA ASN A 171 -1.92 10.78 17.68
C ASN A 171 -2.93 10.75 18.83
N LYS A 172 -4.16 11.22 18.61
CA LYS A 172 -5.26 11.16 19.59
C LYS A 172 -5.53 9.71 20.00
N ILE A 173 -5.69 8.80 19.05
CA ILE A 173 -5.96 7.39 19.32
C ILE A 173 -4.76 6.71 19.97
N LYS A 174 -3.56 6.92 19.43
CA LYS A 174 -2.31 6.38 20.00
C LYS A 174 -2.13 6.71 21.48
N ASN A 175 -2.54 7.90 21.92
CA ASN A 175 -2.41 8.30 23.33
C ASN A 175 -3.26 7.48 24.31
N ASN A 176 -4.23 6.70 23.80
CA ASN A 176 -4.99 5.75 24.61
C ASN A 176 -4.22 4.44 24.89
N TYR A 177 -3.04 4.27 24.28
CA TYR A 177 -2.22 3.06 24.37
C TYR A 177 -0.81 3.40 24.88
N SER A 178 -0.25 2.53 25.71
CA SER A 178 1.13 2.65 26.21
C SER A 178 2.13 2.05 25.22
N ILE A 179 2.22 2.65 24.02
CA ILE A 179 3.03 2.12 22.92
C ILE A 179 4.34 2.90 22.78
N SER A 180 5.44 2.16 22.69
CA SER A 180 6.75 2.74 22.38
C SER A 180 6.78 3.32 20.96
N SER A 181 7.41 4.49 20.78
CA SER A 181 7.44 5.19 19.49
C SER A 181 8.11 4.41 18.36
N ASN A 182 8.98 3.45 18.67
CA ASN A 182 9.63 2.60 17.67
C ASN A 182 8.76 1.47 17.13
N LEU A 183 7.59 1.23 17.70
CA LEU A 183 6.67 0.16 17.28
C LEU A 183 5.67 0.59 16.22
N PHE A 184 5.58 1.86 15.89
CA PHE A 184 4.77 2.32 14.78
C PHE A 184 5.46 3.45 14.02
N SER A 185 5.09 3.60 12.78
CA SER A 185 5.45 4.74 11.93
C SER A 185 4.28 5.05 10.99
N VAL A 186 4.21 6.28 10.53
CA VAL A 186 3.14 6.74 9.63
C VAL A 186 3.74 7.15 8.31
N GLY A 187 3.13 6.70 7.22
CA GLY A 187 3.52 7.06 5.86
C GLY A 187 2.33 7.40 4.99
N VAL A 188 2.61 7.89 3.81
CA VAL A 188 1.62 8.30 2.80
C VAL A 188 1.85 7.56 1.50
N VAL A 189 0.77 7.15 0.85
CA VAL A 189 0.84 6.71 -0.55
C VAL A 189 0.90 7.96 -1.44
N ILE A 190 2.02 8.12 -2.15
CA ILE A 190 2.17 9.18 -3.15
C ILE A 190 1.59 8.67 -4.46
N GLU A 191 0.32 9.00 -4.70
CA GLU A 191 -0.47 8.45 -5.80
C GLU A 191 -1.35 9.50 -6.49
N THR A 192 -1.29 10.76 -6.03
CA THR A 192 -1.91 11.89 -6.70
C THR A 192 -0.85 12.87 -7.21
N PRO A 193 -1.02 13.51 -8.38
CA PRO A 193 -0.10 14.55 -8.85
C PRO A 193 0.08 15.69 -7.84
N SER A 194 -0.96 16.01 -7.08
CA SER A 194 -0.91 17.01 -6.01
C SER A 194 0.07 16.62 -4.90
N ALA A 195 0.04 15.35 -4.44
CA ALA A 195 1.00 14.85 -3.44
C ALA A 195 2.44 14.87 -3.96
N VAL A 196 2.66 14.57 -5.26
CA VAL A 196 3.98 14.66 -5.87
C VAL A 196 4.52 16.08 -5.80
N LEU A 197 3.69 17.09 -6.07
CA LEU A 197 4.11 18.49 -6.03
C LEU A 197 4.40 19.01 -4.62
N MET A 198 3.80 18.37 -3.59
CA MET A 198 3.98 18.71 -2.17
C MET A 198 4.86 17.69 -1.43
N ILE A 199 5.72 16.97 -2.17
CA ILE A 199 6.46 15.84 -1.60
C ILE A 199 7.35 16.24 -0.42
N LYS A 200 7.98 17.42 -0.46
CA LYS A 200 8.84 17.92 0.62
C LYS A 200 8.03 18.15 1.90
N GLU A 201 6.93 18.87 1.78
CA GLU A 201 6.05 19.21 2.90
C GLU A 201 5.39 17.96 3.51
N ILE A 202 5.12 16.95 2.69
CA ILE A 202 4.64 15.64 3.15
C ILE A 202 5.75 14.91 3.92
N CYS A 203 6.97 14.83 3.38
CA CYS A 203 8.10 14.16 4.04
C CYS A 203 8.50 14.79 5.38
N GLU A 204 8.27 16.10 5.56
CA GLU A 204 8.47 16.76 6.86
C GLU A 204 7.51 16.29 7.96
N ARG A 205 6.41 15.61 7.60
CA ARG A 205 5.32 15.22 8.50
C ARG A 205 5.20 13.71 8.73
N VAL A 206 5.86 12.91 7.91
CA VAL A 206 5.70 11.44 7.92
C VAL A 206 7.05 10.73 7.99
N ASP A 207 7.04 9.48 8.44
CA ASP A 207 8.26 8.69 8.62
C ASP A 207 8.74 8.02 7.32
N PHE A 208 7.82 7.80 6.36
CA PHE A 208 8.13 7.14 5.08
C PHE A 208 7.06 7.46 4.03
N ILE A 209 7.39 7.15 2.78
CA ILE A 209 6.42 7.22 1.67
C ILE A 209 6.39 5.92 0.87
N SER A 210 5.25 5.67 0.22
CA SER A 210 5.09 4.57 -0.73
C SER A 210 4.51 5.10 -2.02
N ILE A 211 5.13 4.82 -3.15
CA ILE A 211 4.66 5.31 -4.45
C ILE A 211 3.57 4.37 -4.97
N GLY A 212 2.34 4.87 -5.08
CA GLY A 212 1.17 4.17 -5.60
C GLY A 212 1.02 4.37 -7.09
N THR A 213 1.74 3.58 -7.90
CA THR A 213 1.85 3.83 -9.35
C THR A 213 0.54 3.69 -10.10
N ASN A 214 -0.39 2.84 -9.68
CA ASN A 214 -1.67 2.63 -10.37
C ASN A 214 -2.51 3.92 -10.42
N ASP A 215 -2.76 4.51 -9.24
CA ASP A 215 -3.52 5.73 -9.13
C ASP A 215 -2.71 6.95 -9.62
N LEU A 216 -1.38 6.95 -9.42
CA LEU A 216 -0.53 8.01 -9.98
C LEU A 216 -0.61 8.05 -11.52
N ILE A 217 -0.60 6.91 -12.21
CA ILE A 217 -0.81 6.84 -13.66
C ILE A 217 -2.19 7.39 -13.99
N GLN A 218 -3.24 6.84 -13.39
CA GLN A 218 -4.63 7.21 -13.64
C GLN A 218 -4.84 8.73 -13.56
N TYR A 219 -4.38 9.35 -12.47
CA TYR A 219 -4.58 10.79 -12.24
C TYR A 219 -3.63 11.68 -13.06
N THR A 220 -2.43 11.20 -13.37
CA THR A 220 -1.49 11.97 -14.20
C THR A 220 -1.95 12.08 -15.65
N ILE A 221 -2.50 11.00 -16.20
CA ILE A 221 -3.00 10.98 -17.59
C ILE A 221 -4.50 11.25 -17.69
N ALA A 222 -5.20 11.40 -16.56
CA ALA A 222 -6.65 11.63 -16.49
C ALA A 222 -7.46 10.57 -17.24
N ALA A 223 -7.07 9.30 -17.14
CA ALA A 223 -7.74 8.16 -17.79
C ALA A 223 -8.11 7.11 -16.76
N ASP A 224 -9.37 6.65 -16.82
CA ASP A 224 -9.86 5.58 -15.96
C ASP A 224 -9.21 4.25 -16.32
N ARG A 225 -8.41 3.69 -15.39
CA ARG A 225 -7.69 2.42 -15.59
C ARG A 225 -8.57 1.19 -15.75
N THR A 226 -9.86 1.31 -15.38
CA THR A 226 -10.84 0.23 -15.53
C THR A 226 -11.53 0.26 -16.89
N ASN A 227 -11.30 1.30 -17.70
CA ASN A 227 -11.88 1.45 -19.02
C ASN A 227 -10.98 0.78 -20.08
N GLU A 228 -11.38 -0.41 -20.53
CA GLU A 228 -10.67 -1.20 -21.55
C GLU A 228 -10.40 -0.41 -22.86
N THR A 229 -11.25 0.57 -23.20
CA THR A 229 -11.05 1.39 -24.42
C THR A 229 -9.88 2.37 -24.30
N LEU A 230 -9.33 2.58 -23.10
CA LEU A 230 -8.22 3.48 -22.82
C LEU A 230 -6.91 2.73 -22.52
N GLU A 231 -6.88 1.41 -22.65
CA GLU A 231 -5.71 0.57 -22.33
C GLU A 231 -4.45 1.02 -23.07
N ASP A 232 -4.57 1.44 -24.33
CA ASP A 232 -3.44 1.90 -25.16
C ASP A 232 -2.75 3.16 -24.62
N ILE A 233 -3.46 4.01 -23.88
CA ILE A 233 -2.90 5.23 -23.29
C ILE A 233 -2.44 5.03 -21.83
N ILE A 234 -2.89 3.97 -21.17
CA ILE A 234 -2.52 3.63 -19.79
C ILE A 234 -1.25 2.77 -19.83
N SER A 235 -0.10 3.42 -19.73
CA SER A 235 1.20 2.74 -19.82
C SER A 235 2.11 3.13 -18.68
N HIS A 236 2.86 2.16 -18.17
CA HIS A 236 3.94 2.34 -17.20
C HIS A 236 5.05 3.28 -17.73
N TYR A 237 5.19 3.38 -19.05
CA TYR A 237 6.27 4.12 -19.73
C TYR A 237 5.84 5.51 -20.19
N GLN A 238 4.67 6.00 -19.78
CA GLN A 238 4.24 7.36 -20.13
C GLN A 238 5.28 8.38 -19.63
N PRO A 239 5.79 9.26 -20.49
CA PRO A 239 6.82 10.24 -20.09
C PRO A 239 6.39 11.14 -18.93
N SER A 240 5.11 11.47 -18.82
CA SER A 240 4.55 12.23 -17.71
C SER A 240 4.69 11.48 -16.38
N VAL A 241 4.38 10.19 -16.36
CA VAL A 241 4.52 9.34 -15.17
C VAL A 241 5.98 9.20 -14.77
N LEU A 242 6.87 8.90 -15.71
CA LEU A 242 8.31 8.81 -15.44
C LEU A 242 8.91 10.12 -14.91
N ARG A 243 8.41 11.27 -15.38
CA ARG A 243 8.79 12.58 -14.84
C ARG A 243 8.27 12.79 -13.42
N MET A 244 7.05 12.34 -13.11
CA MET A 244 6.52 12.37 -11.72
C MET A 244 7.38 11.51 -10.79
N LEU A 245 7.72 10.28 -11.19
CA LEU A 245 8.63 9.43 -10.42
C LEU A 245 9.99 10.10 -10.19
N LYS A 246 10.57 10.67 -11.25
CA LYS A 246 11.83 11.42 -11.13
C LYS A 246 11.70 12.62 -10.20
N LEU A 247 10.59 13.35 -10.25
CA LEU A 247 10.35 14.50 -9.37
C LEU A 247 10.30 14.04 -7.91
N ILE A 248 9.57 12.96 -7.59
CA ILE A 248 9.54 12.36 -6.25
C ILE A 248 10.97 12.09 -5.79
N THR A 249 11.73 11.28 -6.53
CA THR A 249 13.06 10.81 -6.10
C THR A 249 14.12 11.91 -6.01
N THR A 250 13.92 13.05 -6.69
CA THR A 250 14.85 14.19 -6.60
C THR A 250 14.50 15.16 -5.48
N GLN A 251 13.29 15.12 -4.95
CA GLN A 251 12.83 16.06 -3.93
C GLN A 251 12.62 15.42 -2.56
N VAL A 252 12.53 14.10 -2.49
CA VAL A 252 12.47 13.36 -1.22
C VAL A 252 13.79 13.57 -0.45
N PRO A 253 13.75 13.92 0.85
CA PRO A 253 14.94 13.96 1.69
C PRO A 253 15.66 12.61 1.74
N GLU A 254 17.00 12.62 1.83
CA GLU A 254 17.85 11.41 1.78
C GLU A 254 17.55 10.40 2.89
N ASP A 255 17.07 10.87 4.03
CA ASP A 255 16.73 10.06 5.21
C ASP A 255 15.29 9.51 5.17
N THR A 256 14.49 9.91 4.19
CA THR A 256 13.13 9.39 4.03
C THR A 256 13.15 8.02 3.35
N TYR A 257 12.54 7.02 4.02
CA TYR A 257 12.40 5.68 3.43
C TYR A 257 11.33 5.67 2.34
N VAL A 258 11.72 5.28 1.12
CA VAL A 258 10.85 5.23 -0.07
C VAL A 258 10.59 3.80 -0.50
N THR A 259 9.33 3.49 -0.78
CA THR A 259 8.91 2.19 -1.34
C THR A 259 8.01 2.38 -2.56
N ILE A 260 7.79 1.32 -3.32
CA ILE A 260 6.79 1.26 -4.40
C ILE A 260 5.79 0.17 -4.07
N CYS A 261 4.50 0.45 -4.20
CA CYS A 261 3.41 -0.49 -3.91
C CYS A 261 2.41 -0.70 -5.07
N GLY A 262 2.60 -0.03 -6.21
CA GLY A 262 1.77 -0.22 -7.39
C GLY A 262 2.23 -1.37 -8.29
N GLU A 263 1.43 -1.67 -9.33
CA GLU A 263 1.68 -2.79 -10.26
C GLU A 263 2.98 -2.65 -11.06
N MET A 264 3.46 -1.41 -11.29
CA MET A 264 4.77 -1.20 -11.90
C MET A 264 5.91 -1.93 -11.15
N ALA A 265 5.76 -2.19 -9.83
CA ALA A 265 6.74 -2.94 -9.06
C ALA A 265 6.87 -4.41 -9.50
N ASN A 266 5.83 -4.96 -10.14
CA ASN A 266 5.84 -6.31 -10.70
C ASN A 266 6.36 -6.36 -12.15
N ASP A 267 6.50 -5.21 -12.81
CA ASP A 267 7.04 -5.15 -14.16
C ASP A 267 8.58 -5.19 -14.11
N ILE A 268 9.14 -6.33 -14.50
CA ILE A 268 10.60 -6.56 -14.50
C ILE A 268 11.37 -5.50 -15.32
N ASN A 269 10.73 -4.92 -16.34
CA ASN A 269 11.36 -3.89 -17.17
C ASN A 269 11.35 -2.51 -16.46
N CYS A 270 10.49 -2.31 -15.46
CA CYS A 270 10.48 -1.09 -14.63
C CYS A 270 11.54 -1.13 -13.52
N LEU A 271 11.98 -2.31 -13.08
CA LEU A 271 12.94 -2.44 -11.97
C LEU A 271 14.26 -1.67 -12.19
N PRO A 272 14.90 -1.71 -13.39
CA PRO A 272 16.11 -0.92 -13.62
C PRO A 272 15.87 0.58 -13.51
N LEU A 273 14.67 1.06 -13.88
CA LEU A 273 14.30 2.47 -13.75
C LEU A 273 14.23 2.89 -12.29
N PHE A 274 13.58 2.08 -11.45
CA PHE A 274 13.45 2.34 -10.01
C PHE A 274 14.81 2.35 -9.32
N ILE A 275 15.64 1.33 -9.57
CA ILE A 275 17.01 1.24 -9.03
C ILE A 275 17.84 2.45 -9.50
N GLY A 276 17.75 2.83 -10.77
CA GLY A 276 18.45 3.99 -11.34
C GLY A 276 17.94 5.34 -10.80
N MET A 277 16.69 5.42 -10.33
CA MET A 277 16.13 6.58 -9.69
C MET A 277 16.45 6.66 -8.19
N GLY A 278 16.98 5.58 -7.60
CA GLY A 278 17.36 5.56 -6.19
C GLY A 278 16.32 4.94 -5.24
N ILE A 279 15.31 4.26 -5.79
CA ILE A 279 14.26 3.57 -5.02
C ILE A 279 14.70 2.15 -4.71
#